data_035877383a702619af689151a6ecbc27
#
_entry.id   035877383a702619af689151a6ecbc27
#
_cell.length_a   1.000
_cell.length_b   1.000
_cell.length_c   1.000
_cell.angle_alpha   90.00
_cell.angle_beta   90.00
_cell.angle_gamma   90.00
#
_symmetry.space_group_name_H-M   'P 1'
#
loop_
_entity.id
_entity.type
_entity.pdbx_description
1 polymer ?
#
loop_
_entity_poly.entity_id
_entity_poly.type
_entity_poly.pdbx_seq_one_letter_code
_entity_poly.pdbx_strand_id
1 'polypeptide(L)'
;MTAPRLQASLGYSSLTGPRPRNEDFCGAATPEGPELDAKGILAVVADGVGGHANGREASEYTVRGLLSDYYATPDTWAVNKSLDTVLAALNRWLVAHAARTRETAGMATTLSAIVLRG
;
A
#
# COMPACT_ATOMS: atom_id res chain seq x y z
N MET A 1 21.91 -12.82 -25.56
CA MET A 1 20.71 -11.97 -25.62
C MET A 1 19.90 -12.20 -24.36
N THR A 2 19.65 -11.15 -23.57
CA THR A 2 18.84 -11.25 -22.36
C THR A 2 17.36 -11.13 -22.72
N ALA A 3 16.50 -11.87 -22.01
CA ALA A 3 15.07 -11.72 -22.14
C ALA A 3 14.65 -10.29 -21.73
N PRO A 4 13.62 -9.72 -22.35
CA PRO A 4 13.09 -8.42 -21.92
C PRO A 4 12.64 -8.51 -20.46
N ARG A 5 12.95 -7.47 -19.70
CA ARG A 5 12.45 -7.36 -18.34
C ARG A 5 11.02 -6.81 -18.35
N LEU A 6 10.29 -7.15 -17.31
CA LEU A 6 8.95 -6.64 -17.10
C LEU A 6 8.98 -5.11 -17.05
N GLN A 7 8.07 -4.49 -17.78
CA GLN A 7 7.86 -3.05 -17.76
C GLN A 7 6.38 -2.76 -17.62
N ALA A 8 6.06 -1.67 -16.94
CA ALA A 8 4.69 -1.22 -16.80
C ALA A 8 4.62 0.29 -17.00
N SER A 9 3.58 0.72 -17.67
CA SER A 9 3.19 2.13 -17.75
C SER A 9 2.01 2.32 -16.83
N LEU A 10 2.09 3.32 -15.96
CA LEU A 10 1.11 3.52 -14.90
C LEU A 10 0.51 4.91 -15.00
N GLY A 11 -0.76 4.99 -14.67
CA GLY A 11 -1.44 6.25 -14.52
C GLY A 11 -2.43 6.15 -13.38
N TYR A 12 -2.63 7.24 -12.67
CA TYR A 12 -3.66 7.28 -11.62
C TYR A 12 -4.40 8.60 -11.66
N SER A 13 -5.63 8.52 -11.17
CA SER A 13 -6.45 9.69 -10.92
C SER A 13 -7.22 9.45 -9.64
N SER A 14 -7.31 10.47 -8.80
CA SER A 14 -8.05 10.40 -7.56
C SER A 14 -8.74 11.74 -7.36
N LEU A 15 -10.05 11.71 -7.29
CA LEU A 15 -10.87 12.92 -7.18
C LEU A 15 -11.80 12.79 -5.98
N THR A 16 -12.01 13.90 -5.28
CA THR A 16 -12.92 13.95 -4.14
C THR A 16 -14.37 13.72 -4.55
N GLY A 17 -14.74 14.20 -5.74
CA GLY A 17 -16.13 14.14 -6.19
C GLY A 17 -17.04 14.99 -5.31
N PRO A 18 -18.28 14.53 -5.06
CA PRO A 18 -19.23 15.28 -4.22
C PRO A 18 -18.99 15.19 -2.73
N ARG A 19 -17.98 14.42 -2.29
CA ARG A 19 -17.69 14.22 -0.88
C ARG A 19 -16.93 15.39 -0.28
N PRO A 20 -17.04 15.63 1.05
CA PRO A 20 -16.28 16.72 1.68
C PRO A 20 -14.77 16.46 1.72
N ARG A 21 -14.34 15.19 1.63
CA ARG A 21 -12.93 14.82 1.68
C ARG A 21 -12.64 13.66 0.74
N ASN A 22 -11.41 13.64 0.23
CA ASN A 22 -10.88 12.48 -0.46
C ASN A 22 -10.06 11.66 0.54
N GLU A 23 -10.60 10.53 0.95
CA GLU A 23 -9.96 9.61 1.90
C GLU A 23 -9.28 8.43 1.22
N ASP A 24 -9.26 8.42 -0.10
CA ASP A 24 -8.55 7.43 -0.90
C ASP A 24 -7.07 7.78 -1.03
N PHE A 25 -6.28 6.75 -1.20
CA PHE A 25 -4.86 6.90 -1.53
C PHE A 25 -4.44 5.77 -2.44
N CYS A 26 -3.54 6.05 -3.36
CA CYS A 26 -3.00 5.03 -4.25
C CYS A 26 -1.53 5.31 -4.52
N GLY A 27 -0.82 4.29 -4.93
CA GLY A 27 0.57 4.39 -5.29
C GLY A 27 1.05 3.13 -5.95
N ALA A 28 2.25 3.21 -6.53
CA ALA A 28 2.88 2.07 -7.16
C ALA A 28 4.39 2.19 -7.05
N ALA A 29 5.07 1.06 -7.09
CA ALA A 29 6.51 0.99 -7.14
C ALA A 29 6.93 0.18 -8.37
N THR A 30 7.84 0.75 -9.15
CA THR A 30 8.39 0.13 -10.35
C THR A 30 9.90 0.03 -10.19
N PRO A 31 10.39 -0.94 -9.39
CA PRO A 31 11.82 -1.06 -9.15
C PRO A 31 12.56 -1.54 -10.41
N GLU A 32 13.87 -1.48 -10.35
CA GLU A 32 14.73 -1.94 -11.43
C GLU A 32 15.67 -3.03 -10.93
N GLY A 33 16.27 -3.76 -11.88
CA GLY A 33 17.31 -4.73 -11.56
C GLY A 33 16.84 -5.91 -10.73
N PRO A 34 17.68 -6.37 -9.78
CA PRO A 34 17.36 -7.56 -8.97
C PRO A 34 16.10 -7.43 -8.15
N GLU A 35 15.78 -6.23 -7.71
CA GLU A 35 14.56 -5.98 -6.92
C GLU A 35 13.30 -6.22 -7.76
N LEU A 36 13.32 -5.80 -9.02
CA LEU A 36 12.24 -6.10 -9.96
C LEU A 36 12.10 -7.61 -10.17
N ASP A 37 13.22 -8.31 -10.37
CA ASP A 37 13.20 -9.74 -10.60
C ASP A 37 12.67 -10.53 -9.41
N ALA A 38 13.06 -10.14 -8.20
CA ALA A 38 12.69 -10.83 -6.97
C ALA A 38 11.29 -10.48 -6.48
N LYS A 39 10.90 -9.22 -6.57
CA LYS A 39 9.70 -8.68 -5.92
C LYS A 39 8.63 -8.22 -6.90
N GLY A 40 8.99 -7.86 -8.12
CA GLY A 40 8.03 -7.38 -9.10
C GLY A 40 7.60 -5.93 -8.91
N ILE A 41 6.54 -5.57 -9.63
CA ILE A 41 5.91 -4.25 -9.57
C ILE A 41 4.71 -4.36 -8.64
N LEU A 42 4.60 -3.43 -7.70
CA LEU A 42 3.51 -3.39 -6.73
C LEU A 42 2.65 -2.15 -6.96
N ALA A 43 1.35 -2.34 -7.11
CA ALA A 43 0.38 -1.25 -7.18
C ALA A 43 -0.67 -1.43 -6.10
N VAL A 44 -1.07 -0.33 -5.46
CA VAL A 44 -1.92 -0.36 -4.26
C VAL A 44 -2.95 0.75 -4.33
N VAL A 45 -4.18 0.42 -3.97
CA VAL A 45 -5.28 1.37 -3.81
C VAL A 45 -5.92 1.14 -2.45
N ALA A 46 -6.23 2.21 -1.74
CA ALA A 46 -6.85 2.14 -0.42
C ALA A 46 -7.96 3.18 -0.30
N ASP A 47 -9.05 2.80 0.34
CA ASP A 47 -10.20 3.66 0.64
C ASP A 47 -10.33 3.74 2.16
N GLY A 48 -10.04 4.90 2.72
CA GLY A 48 -10.01 5.11 4.15
C GLY A 48 -11.36 5.49 4.75
N VAL A 49 -11.53 5.17 6.03
CA VAL A 49 -12.72 5.46 6.82
C VAL A 49 -12.29 6.08 8.14
N GLY A 50 -12.95 7.15 8.55
CA GLY A 50 -12.70 7.76 9.86
C GLY A 50 -13.23 9.18 9.94
N GLY A 51 -13.39 9.70 11.16
CA GLY A 51 -13.70 11.09 11.40
C GLY A 51 -12.47 11.98 11.30
N HIS A 52 -12.64 13.29 11.26
CA HIS A 52 -11.56 14.28 11.32
C HIS A 52 -10.42 14.04 10.30
N ALA A 53 -10.76 13.58 9.09
CA ALA A 53 -9.79 13.26 8.03
C ALA A 53 -8.88 12.05 8.33
N ASN A 54 -9.20 11.25 9.33
CA ASN A 54 -8.39 10.09 9.73
C ASN A 54 -8.48 8.94 8.73
N GLY A 55 -9.53 8.88 7.90
CA GLY A 55 -9.59 7.92 6.81
C GLY A 55 -8.47 8.15 5.81
N ARG A 56 -8.16 9.40 5.48
CA ARG A 56 -7.02 9.74 4.62
C ARG A 56 -5.70 9.35 5.27
N GLU A 57 -5.55 9.61 6.57
CA GLU A 57 -4.37 9.20 7.31
C GLU A 57 -4.18 7.68 7.27
N ALA A 58 -5.25 6.93 7.48
CA ALA A 58 -5.20 5.47 7.46
C ALA A 58 -4.82 4.93 6.07
N SER A 59 -5.44 5.44 5.01
CA SER A 59 -5.17 4.98 3.65
C SER A 59 -3.76 5.35 3.21
N GLU A 60 -3.31 6.57 3.48
CA GLU A 60 -1.97 7.03 3.11
C GLU A 60 -0.89 6.24 3.87
N TYR A 61 -1.03 6.06 5.17
CA TYR A 61 -0.10 5.28 5.97
C TYR A 61 0.05 3.86 5.43
N THR A 62 -1.08 3.22 5.14
CA THR A 62 -1.09 1.83 4.69
C THR A 62 -0.45 1.68 3.31
N VAL A 63 -0.78 2.56 2.37
CA VAL A 63 -0.20 2.48 1.02
C VAL A 63 1.29 2.77 1.05
N ARG A 64 1.71 3.85 1.72
CA ARG A 64 3.13 4.21 1.82
C ARG A 64 3.92 3.12 2.54
N GLY A 65 3.37 2.59 3.64
CA GLY A 65 4.01 1.52 4.39
C GLY A 65 4.18 0.25 3.58
N LEU A 66 3.15 -0.16 2.85
CA LEU A 66 3.23 -1.36 2.02
C LEU A 66 4.25 -1.20 0.89
N LEU A 67 4.23 -0.06 0.19
CA LEU A 67 5.19 0.21 -0.89
C LEU A 67 6.64 0.21 -0.39
N SER A 68 6.88 0.71 0.81
CA SER A 68 8.22 0.73 1.40
C SER A 68 8.61 -0.64 1.96
N ASP A 69 7.77 -1.22 2.81
CA ASP A 69 8.15 -2.38 3.61
C ASP A 69 8.12 -3.70 2.83
N TYR A 70 7.27 -3.78 1.80
CA TYR A 70 7.24 -4.96 0.93
C TYR A 70 8.63 -5.24 0.32
N TYR A 71 9.27 -4.20 -0.20
CA TYR A 71 10.59 -4.33 -0.81
C TYR A 71 11.71 -4.52 0.20
N ALA A 72 11.45 -4.22 1.47
CA ALA A 72 12.41 -4.46 2.56
C ALA A 72 12.40 -5.91 3.06
N THR A 73 11.41 -6.72 2.68
CA THR A 73 11.41 -8.14 3.03
C THR A 73 12.49 -8.90 2.26
N PRO A 74 13.00 -10.02 2.78
CA PRO A 74 14.04 -10.78 2.08
C PRO A 74 13.63 -11.20 0.67
N ASP A 75 14.56 -11.14 -0.27
CA ASP A 75 14.31 -11.52 -1.67
C ASP A 75 13.95 -12.99 -1.82
N THR A 76 14.32 -13.82 -0.85
CA THR A 76 14.03 -15.25 -0.83
C THR A 76 12.61 -15.58 -0.42
N TRP A 77 11.87 -14.59 0.11
CA TRP A 77 10.48 -14.83 0.51
C TRP A 77 9.55 -14.83 -0.70
N ALA A 78 8.57 -15.73 -0.65
CA ALA A 78 7.48 -15.69 -1.62
C ALA A 78 6.67 -14.39 -1.48
N VAL A 79 6.05 -13.95 -2.57
CA VAL A 79 5.27 -12.71 -2.61
C VAL A 79 4.19 -12.69 -1.52
N ASN A 80 3.43 -13.78 -1.39
CA ASN A 80 2.36 -13.86 -0.39
C ASN A 80 2.90 -13.74 1.05
N LYS A 81 4.05 -14.36 1.34
CA LYS A 81 4.67 -14.24 2.67
C LYS A 81 5.07 -12.80 2.97
N SER A 82 5.67 -12.12 1.99
CA SER A 82 6.05 -10.72 2.15
C SER A 82 4.83 -9.83 2.38
N LEU A 83 3.79 -10.00 1.58
CA LEU A 83 2.56 -9.22 1.73
C LEU A 83 1.88 -9.48 3.08
N ASP A 84 1.70 -10.73 3.45
CA ASP A 84 1.04 -11.10 4.71
C ASP A 84 1.79 -10.54 5.91
N THR A 85 3.10 -10.65 5.92
CA THR A 85 3.93 -10.18 7.04
C THR A 85 3.86 -8.66 7.18
N VAL A 86 3.99 -7.95 6.07
CA VAL A 86 3.94 -6.48 6.10
C VAL A 86 2.54 -5.98 6.46
N LEU A 87 1.50 -6.56 5.86
CA LEU A 87 0.13 -6.15 6.15
C LEU A 87 -0.26 -6.41 7.61
N ALA A 88 0.17 -7.52 8.17
CA ALA A 88 -0.08 -7.81 9.59
C ALA A 88 0.59 -6.77 10.50
N ALA A 89 1.81 -6.36 10.18
CA ALA A 89 2.53 -5.36 10.95
C ALA A 89 1.87 -3.97 10.83
N LEU A 90 1.48 -3.58 9.61
CA LEU A 90 0.78 -2.32 9.38
C LEU A 90 -0.56 -2.27 10.11
N ASN A 91 -1.30 -3.38 10.08
CA ASN A 91 -2.59 -3.48 10.79
C ASN A 91 -2.43 -3.35 12.30
N ARG A 92 -1.44 -4.01 12.89
CA ARG A 92 -1.17 -3.88 14.33
C ARG A 92 -0.87 -2.45 14.72
N TRP A 93 -0.06 -1.76 13.93
CA TRP A 93 0.25 -0.35 14.18
C TRP A 93 -0.99 0.52 14.08
N LEU A 94 -1.78 0.32 13.02
CA LEU A 94 -2.97 1.13 12.77
C LEU A 94 -4.01 0.96 13.88
N VAL A 95 -4.24 -0.28 14.31
CA VAL A 95 -5.16 -0.58 15.42
C VAL A 95 -4.70 0.10 16.70
N ALA A 96 -3.42 0.00 17.04
CA ALA A 96 -2.86 0.63 18.23
C ALA A 96 -2.93 2.15 18.15
N HIS A 97 -2.63 2.72 16.98
CA HIS A 97 -2.69 4.17 16.78
C HIS A 97 -4.12 4.69 16.88
N ALA A 98 -5.07 3.99 16.27
CA ALA A 98 -6.49 4.37 16.31
C ALA A 98 -7.04 4.40 17.75
N ALA A 99 -6.55 3.51 18.60
CA ALA A 99 -7.01 3.42 19.99
C ALA A 99 -6.46 4.52 20.90
N ARG A 100 -5.50 5.33 20.45
CA ARG A 100 -4.83 6.32 21.28
C ARG A 100 -5.70 7.50 21.70
N THR A 101 -6.56 7.96 20.80
CA THR A 101 -7.40 9.14 21.04
C THR A 101 -8.81 8.91 20.51
N ARG A 102 -9.75 9.73 20.97
CA ARG A 102 -11.12 9.70 20.44
C ARG A 102 -11.17 10.15 18.98
N GLU A 103 -10.29 11.06 18.60
CA GLU A 103 -10.25 11.60 17.23
C GLU A 103 -9.86 10.55 16.21
N THR A 104 -8.98 9.61 16.59
CA THR A 104 -8.51 8.54 15.70
C THR A 104 -9.30 7.25 15.88
N ALA A 105 -10.19 7.16 16.86
CA ALA A 105 -10.97 5.96 17.11
C ALA A 105 -11.79 5.59 15.87
N GLY A 106 -11.72 4.33 15.47
CA GLY A 106 -12.45 3.83 14.31
C GLY A 106 -11.83 4.12 12.97
N MET A 107 -10.68 4.79 12.90
CA MET A 107 -10.02 4.97 11.61
C MET A 107 -9.56 3.61 11.07
N ALA A 108 -9.78 3.41 9.79
CA ALA A 108 -9.48 2.16 9.11
C ALA A 108 -9.31 2.43 7.62
N THR A 109 -8.89 1.43 6.90
CA THR A 109 -8.81 1.51 5.44
C THR A 109 -9.07 0.15 4.82
N THR A 110 -9.70 0.15 3.66
CA THR A 110 -9.63 -0.98 2.76
C THR A 110 -8.29 -0.97 2.06
N LEU A 111 -7.92 -2.07 1.43
CA LEU A 111 -6.71 -2.14 0.64
C LEU A 111 -6.88 -3.17 -0.47
N SER A 112 -6.49 -2.77 -1.67
CA SER A 112 -6.36 -3.67 -2.81
C SER A 112 -4.95 -3.51 -3.36
N ALA A 113 -4.26 -4.62 -3.55
CA ALA A 113 -2.89 -4.61 -4.05
C ALA A 113 -2.72 -5.64 -5.15
N ILE A 114 -1.87 -5.33 -6.11
CA ILE A 114 -1.49 -6.26 -7.17
C ILE A 114 0.02 -6.27 -7.30
N VAL A 115 0.58 -7.47 -7.46
CA VAL A 115 2.00 -7.66 -7.74
C VAL A 115 2.12 -8.30 -9.12
N LEU A 116 2.93 -7.69 -9.97
CA LEU A 116 3.24 -8.20 -11.31
C LEU A 116 4.70 -8.64 -11.31
N ARG A 117 4.94 -9.91 -11.62
CA ARG A 117 6.28 -10.48 -11.77
C ARG A 117 6.44 -11.13 -13.14
N GLY A 118 7.61 -10.96 -13.70
CA GLY A 118 7.97 -11.62 -14.94
C GLY A 118 8.57 -13.01 -14.76
#